data_6b08303acb5baf73952faa7b757e6eb1
#
_entry.id   6b08303acb5baf73952faa7b757e6eb1
#
_cell.length_a   1.000
_cell.length_b   1.000
_cell.length_c   1.000
_cell.angle_alpha   90.00
_cell.angle_beta   90.00
_cell.angle_gamma   90.00
#
_symmetry.space_group_name_H-M   'P 1'
#
loop_
_entity.id
_entity.type
_entity.pdbx_description
1 polymer ?
#
loop_
_entity_poly.entity_id
_entity_poly.type
_entity_poly.pdbx_seq_one_letter_code
_entity_poly.pdbx_strand_id
1 'polypeptide(L)'
;MTATTPCLWARAPGARKLGIPGETRGNVFFGIDYLVDPSSVAIGQSVAVIGAGNVAMDVARAALRQGARNVTIYARSKHVSASSDEVEFDQLDGAELVYGKAVQEIDDNGPVLRTAIFDEEGAVVGYEDELDHVSCDTVVIAASQQAKDKLVLTTDALVANDRGLLEGGARTA
;
A
#
# COMPACT_ATOMS: atom_id res chain seq x y z
N MET A 1 -24.81 -17.83 -34.21
CA MET A 1 -23.73 -18.33 -33.35
C MET A 1 -23.05 -17.12 -32.74
N THR A 2 -23.46 -16.74 -31.54
CA THR A 2 -22.92 -15.59 -30.81
C THR A 2 -21.66 -16.04 -30.05
N ALA A 3 -20.50 -15.53 -30.45
CA ALA A 3 -19.25 -15.75 -29.76
C ALA A 3 -19.31 -15.03 -28.41
N THR A 4 -19.46 -15.80 -27.34
CA THR A 4 -19.34 -15.32 -25.98
C THR A 4 -17.86 -15.03 -25.73
N THR A 5 -17.49 -13.76 -25.70
CA THR A 5 -16.15 -13.32 -25.23
C THR A 5 -16.00 -13.78 -23.78
N PRO A 6 -15.02 -14.60 -23.44
CA PRO A 6 -14.78 -14.94 -22.05
C PRO A 6 -14.37 -13.68 -21.30
N CYS A 7 -15.20 -13.23 -20.37
CA CYS A 7 -14.81 -12.23 -19.39
C CYS A 7 -13.61 -12.76 -18.62
N LEU A 8 -12.45 -12.21 -18.93
CA LEU A 8 -11.24 -12.46 -18.15
C LEU A 8 -11.47 -11.83 -16.77
N TRP A 9 -11.83 -12.65 -15.81
CA TRP A 9 -11.85 -12.24 -14.40
C TRP A 9 -10.41 -12.00 -13.95
N ALA A 10 -9.89 -10.80 -14.26
CA ALA A 10 -8.66 -10.34 -13.64
C ALA A 10 -8.92 -10.27 -12.12
N ARG A 11 -8.45 -11.28 -11.40
CA ARG A 11 -8.60 -11.33 -9.95
C ARG A 11 -7.76 -10.21 -9.38
N ALA A 12 -8.41 -9.25 -8.71
CA ALA A 12 -7.75 -8.13 -8.06
C ALA A 12 -6.55 -8.62 -7.20
N PRO A 13 -5.40 -7.95 -7.26
CA PRO A 13 -4.26 -8.27 -6.42
C PRO A 13 -4.70 -8.26 -4.94
N GLY A 14 -4.15 -9.15 -4.13
CA GLY A 14 -4.42 -9.16 -2.70
C GLY A 14 -3.56 -8.15 -1.95
N ALA A 15 -3.98 -7.78 -0.77
CA ALA A 15 -3.17 -7.02 0.15
C ALA A 15 -1.86 -7.76 0.44
N ARG A 16 -0.73 -7.07 0.31
CA ARG A 16 0.58 -7.63 0.67
C ARG A 16 0.77 -7.49 2.17
N LYS A 17 1.03 -8.61 2.82
CA LYS A 17 1.49 -8.63 4.21
C LYS A 17 2.95 -8.19 4.27
N LEU A 18 3.28 -7.36 5.24
CA LEU A 18 4.66 -6.92 5.51
C LEU A 18 5.42 -7.96 6.33
N GLY A 19 4.70 -8.78 7.09
CA GLY A 19 5.30 -9.77 8.00
C GLY A 19 5.91 -9.16 9.24
N ILE A 20 5.42 -8.00 9.66
CA ILE A 20 5.89 -7.27 10.83
C ILE A 20 5.00 -7.55 12.06
N PRO A 21 5.56 -7.45 13.28
CA PRO A 21 4.76 -7.52 14.50
C PRO A 21 3.65 -6.47 14.50
N GLY A 22 2.47 -6.86 14.97
CA GLY A 22 1.31 -5.96 15.11
C GLY A 22 0.48 -5.73 13.84
N GLU A 23 0.86 -6.29 12.71
CA GLU A 23 0.16 -6.15 11.42
C GLU A 23 -1.32 -6.63 11.44
N THR A 24 -1.67 -7.48 12.40
CA THR A 24 -3.03 -8.05 12.54
C THR A 24 -3.82 -7.45 13.70
N ARG A 25 -3.41 -6.30 14.23
CA ARG A 25 -4.14 -5.61 15.31
C ARG A 25 -5.49 -5.08 14.81
N GLY A 26 -6.43 -4.86 15.71
CA GLY A 26 -7.79 -4.46 15.38
C GLY A 26 -7.92 -3.07 14.75
N ASN A 27 -6.92 -2.21 14.94
CA ASN A 27 -6.83 -0.87 14.35
C ASN A 27 -5.94 -0.81 13.08
N VAL A 28 -5.52 -1.97 12.56
CA VAL A 28 -4.69 -2.08 11.35
C VAL A 28 -5.50 -2.65 10.22
N PHE A 29 -5.52 -1.94 9.09
CA PHE A 29 -6.26 -2.31 7.89
C PHE A 29 -5.32 -2.40 6.69
N PHE A 30 -5.70 -3.17 5.68
CA PHE A 30 -4.99 -3.19 4.40
C PHE A 30 -5.68 -2.24 3.42
N GLY A 31 -4.91 -1.42 2.71
CA GLY A 31 -5.42 -0.35 1.86
C GLY A 31 -6.41 -0.83 0.80
N ILE A 32 -6.15 -1.97 0.16
CA ILE A 32 -7.07 -2.56 -0.82
C ILE A 32 -8.41 -2.95 -0.19
N ASP A 33 -8.38 -3.60 0.97
CA ASP A 33 -9.60 -4.06 1.64
C ASP A 33 -10.39 -2.84 2.17
N TYR A 34 -9.68 -1.83 2.68
CA TYR A 34 -10.27 -0.57 3.10
C TYR A 34 -10.96 0.17 1.95
N LEU A 35 -10.33 0.25 0.77
CA LEU A 35 -10.90 0.95 -0.40
C LEU A 35 -12.09 0.24 -1.05
N VAL A 36 -12.29 -1.06 -0.79
CA VAL A 36 -13.48 -1.78 -1.27
C VAL A 36 -14.76 -1.23 -0.63
N ASP A 37 -14.73 -0.99 0.67
CA ASP A 37 -15.83 -0.36 1.40
C ASP A 37 -15.28 0.46 2.58
N PRO A 38 -14.86 1.70 2.33
CA PRO A 38 -14.33 2.56 3.38
C PRO A 38 -15.33 2.79 4.52
N SER A 39 -16.62 2.79 4.22
CA SER A 39 -17.68 3.07 5.20
C SER A 39 -17.85 1.97 6.24
N SER A 40 -17.41 0.76 5.95
CA SER A 40 -17.44 -0.38 6.87
C SER A 40 -16.38 -0.31 7.98
N VAL A 41 -15.40 0.58 7.84
CA VAL A 41 -14.28 0.75 8.76
C VAL A 41 -14.45 2.03 9.56
N ALA A 42 -14.49 1.90 10.87
CA ALA A 42 -14.46 3.07 11.76
C ALA A 42 -13.02 3.54 11.92
N ILE A 43 -12.62 4.55 11.13
CA ILE A 43 -11.33 5.21 11.29
C ILE A 43 -11.39 6.27 12.40
N GLY A 44 -10.26 6.52 13.06
CA GLY A 44 -10.14 7.59 14.04
C GLY A 44 -9.84 8.95 13.43
N GLN A 45 -9.42 9.88 14.27
CA GLN A 45 -9.06 11.24 13.84
C GLN A 45 -7.65 11.33 13.26
N SER A 46 -6.77 10.42 13.67
CA SER A 46 -5.37 10.35 13.24
C SER A 46 -5.09 9.03 12.53
N VAL A 47 -4.69 9.08 11.28
CA VAL A 47 -4.48 7.92 10.41
C VAL A 47 -3.06 7.92 9.87
N ALA A 48 -2.35 6.82 10.11
CA ALA A 48 -1.04 6.57 9.53
C ALA A 48 -1.18 5.62 8.31
N VAL A 49 -0.75 6.05 7.15
CA VAL A 49 -0.76 5.26 5.91
C VAL A 49 0.67 4.79 5.61
N ILE A 50 0.89 3.48 5.53
CA ILE A 50 2.20 2.88 5.30
C ILE A 50 2.34 2.51 3.83
N GLY A 51 3.18 3.24 3.10
CA GLY A 51 3.41 3.09 1.67
C GLY A 51 3.18 4.39 0.93
N ALA A 52 3.67 4.51 -0.31
CA ALA A 52 3.56 5.73 -1.12
C ALA A 52 3.35 5.40 -2.61
N GLY A 53 2.46 4.47 -2.88
CA GLY A 53 1.92 4.20 -4.21
C GLY A 53 0.51 4.77 -4.35
N ASN A 54 -0.09 4.63 -5.53
CA ASN A 54 -1.44 5.14 -5.84
C ASN A 54 -2.48 4.68 -4.80
N VAL A 55 -2.39 3.43 -4.33
CA VAL A 55 -3.28 2.92 -3.28
C VAL A 55 -3.15 3.73 -1.98
N ALA A 56 -1.94 4.16 -1.61
CA ALA A 56 -1.73 4.96 -0.41
C ALA A 56 -2.38 6.34 -0.55
N MET A 57 -2.28 6.94 -1.72
CA MET A 57 -2.92 8.22 -2.05
C MET A 57 -4.45 8.12 -2.00
N ASP A 58 -5.02 7.07 -2.61
CA ASP A 58 -6.47 6.82 -2.55
C ASP A 58 -6.97 6.58 -1.12
N VAL A 59 -6.18 5.85 -0.30
CA VAL A 59 -6.48 5.63 1.13
C VAL A 59 -6.49 6.95 1.89
N ALA A 60 -5.49 7.80 1.69
CA ALA A 60 -5.40 9.09 2.37
C ALA A 60 -6.62 9.98 2.06
N ARG A 61 -6.99 10.08 0.79
CA ARG A 61 -8.19 10.81 0.36
C ARG A 61 -9.48 10.22 0.95
N ALA A 62 -9.61 8.90 0.96
CA ALA A 62 -10.78 8.24 1.54
C ALA A 62 -10.88 8.52 3.04
N ALA A 63 -9.76 8.48 3.77
CA ALA A 63 -9.70 8.77 5.20
C ALA A 63 -10.10 10.22 5.51
N LEU A 64 -9.57 11.19 4.76
CA LEU A 64 -9.94 12.60 4.90
C LEU A 64 -11.44 12.82 4.63
N ARG A 65 -12.01 12.20 3.60
CA ARG A 65 -13.44 12.28 3.28
C ARG A 65 -14.33 11.64 4.34
N GLN A 66 -13.82 10.63 5.08
CA GLN A 66 -14.51 10.04 6.23
C GLN A 66 -14.40 10.91 7.49
N GLY A 67 -13.63 11.98 7.47
CA GLY A 67 -13.52 12.94 8.57
C GLY A 67 -12.28 12.79 9.45
N ALA A 68 -11.28 12.03 9.03
CA ALA A 68 -9.97 12.06 9.68
C ALA A 68 -9.38 13.49 9.58
N ARG A 69 -8.75 13.94 10.66
CA ARG A 69 -8.16 15.30 10.73
C ARG A 69 -6.69 15.32 10.39
N ASN A 70 -6.00 14.25 10.77
CA ASN A 70 -4.57 14.11 10.55
C ASN A 70 -4.34 12.82 9.77
N VAL A 71 -3.92 12.93 8.53
CA VAL A 71 -3.56 11.80 7.69
C VAL A 71 -2.12 11.97 7.27
N THR A 72 -1.26 11.04 7.69
CA THR A 72 0.17 11.06 7.36
C THR A 72 0.55 9.81 6.59
N ILE A 73 1.16 9.98 5.44
CA ILE A 73 1.64 8.92 4.55
C ILE A 73 3.14 8.74 4.81
N TYR A 74 3.57 7.54 5.15
CA TYR A 74 4.97 7.20 5.42
C TYR A 74 5.57 6.42 4.25
N ALA A 75 6.50 7.04 3.53
CA ALA A 75 7.23 6.48 2.42
C ALA A 75 8.62 6.01 2.84
N ARG A 76 8.98 4.75 2.55
CA ARG A 76 10.32 4.23 2.83
C ARG A 76 11.42 4.87 1.96
N SER A 77 11.11 5.17 0.72
CA SER A 77 12.05 5.75 -0.26
C SER A 77 11.83 7.25 -0.42
N LYS A 78 12.83 7.94 -0.98
CA LYS A 78 12.69 9.34 -1.42
C LYS A 78 11.83 9.48 -2.68
N HIS A 79 11.72 8.39 -3.47
CA HIS A 79 10.92 8.37 -4.68
C HIS A 79 9.60 7.66 -4.39
N VAL A 80 8.50 8.36 -4.55
CA VAL A 80 7.16 7.78 -4.52
C VAL A 80 6.84 7.10 -5.83
N SER A 81 6.16 5.96 -5.77
CA SER A 81 5.71 5.24 -6.95
C SER A 81 4.33 5.73 -7.45
N ALA A 82 3.70 6.65 -6.73
CA ALA A 82 2.52 7.36 -7.19
C ALA A 82 2.87 8.36 -8.28
N SER A 83 1.91 8.71 -9.13
CA SER A 83 2.10 9.77 -10.11
C SER A 83 2.29 11.13 -9.42
N SER A 84 3.03 12.05 -10.07
CA SER A 84 3.24 13.39 -9.53
C SER A 84 1.93 14.12 -9.25
N ASP A 85 0.95 13.95 -10.12
CA ASP A 85 -0.36 14.57 -10.00
C ASP A 85 -1.13 14.06 -8.78
N GLU A 86 -1.06 12.75 -8.48
CA GLU A 86 -1.70 12.15 -7.30
C GLU A 86 -1.08 12.63 -5.99
N VAL A 87 0.25 12.76 -5.94
CA VAL A 87 0.96 13.32 -4.77
C VAL A 87 0.57 14.78 -4.54
N GLU A 88 0.48 15.59 -5.60
CA GLU A 88 0.08 17.00 -5.52
C GLU A 88 -1.37 17.14 -5.05
N PHE A 89 -2.29 16.31 -5.57
CA PHE A 89 -3.69 16.32 -5.13
C PHE A 89 -3.86 15.95 -3.65
N ASP A 90 -3.10 14.97 -3.14
CA ASP A 90 -3.18 14.56 -1.73
C ASP A 90 -2.67 15.65 -0.79
N GLN A 91 -1.59 16.34 -1.16
CA GLN A 91 -1.11 17.50 -0.40
C GLN A 91 -2.12 18.65 -0.38
N LEU A 92 -2.83 18.87 -1.51
CA LEU A 92 -3.92 19.87 -1.59
C LEU A 92 -5.13 19.46 -0.73
N ASP A 93 -5.42 18.16 -0.61
CA ASP A 93 -6.50 17.63 0.23
C ASP A 93 -6.13 17.63 1.73
N GLY A 94 -4.88 17.90 2.09
CA GLY A 94 -4.43 18.05 3.48
C GLY A 94 -3.78 16.82 4.10
N ALA A 95 -3.39 15.84 3.30
CA ALA A 95 -2.55 14.72 3.77
C ALA A 95 -1.07 15.15 3.83
N GLU A 96 -0.36 14.69 4.86
CA GLU A 96 1.08 14.89 5.00
C GLU A 96 1.84 13.69 4.42
N LEU A 97 2.91 13.93 3.66
CA LEU A 97 3.78 12.90 3.12
C LEU A 97 5.18 12.99 3.71
N VAL A 98 5.57 11.95 4.45
CA VAL A 98 6.87 11.85 5.13
C VAL A 98 7.72 10.77 4.46
N TYR A 99 8.88 11.17 3.95
CA TYR A 99 9.83 10.29 3.27
C TYR A 99 10.85 9.67 4.20
N GLY A 100 11.45 8.57 3.78
CA GLY A 100 12.54 7.92 4.50
C GLY A 100 12.11 7.19 5.77
N LYS A 101 10.83 6.82 5.89
CA LYS A 101 10.30 6.13 7.07
C LYS A 101 9.89 4.71 6.73
N ALA A 102 10.59 3.74 7.32
CA ALA A 102 10.29 2.31 7.18
C ALA A 102 9.62 1.79 8.45
N VAL A 103 8.45 1.19 8.31
CA VAL A 103 7.76 0.56 9.44
C VAL A 103 8.51 -0.70 9.88
N GLN A 104 8.75 -0.83 11.19
CA GLN A 104 9.38 -1.99 11.81
C GLN A 104 8.36 -2.88 12.53
N GLU A 105 7.46 -2.27 13.26
CA GLU A 105 6.36 -2.92 13.97
C GLU A 105 5.20 -1.95 14.15
N ILE A 106 4.07 -2.46 14.61
CA ILE A 106 2.90 -1.66 14.99
C ILE A 106 2.56 -2.03 16.44
N ASP A 107 2.68 -1.08 17.33
CA ASP A 107 2.33 -1.23 18.74
C ASP A 107 0.88 -0.79 19.04
N ASP A 108 0.52 -0.63 20.32
CA ASP A 108 -0.83 -0.22 20.74
C ASP A 108 -1.12 1.27 20.44
N ASN A 109 -0.08 2.07 20.23
CA ASN A 109 -0.19 3.50 19.97
C ASN A 109 -0.13 3.81 18.46
N GLY A 110 0.47 2.92 17.64
CA GLY A 110 0.62 3.12 16.22
C GLY A 110 1.89 2.51 15.64
N PRO A 111 2.37 2.97 14.47
CA PRO A 111 3.55 2.42 13.85
C PRO A 111 4.84 2.91 14.52
N VAL A 112 5.79 1.99 14.67
CA VAL A 112 7.17 2.25 15.07
C VAL A 112 8.01 2.26 13.79
N LEU A 113 8.65 3.37 13.53
CA LEU A 113 9.35 3.65 12.26
C LEU A 113 10.86 3.76 12.49
N ARG A 114 11.63 3.39 11.47
CA ARG A 114 13.06 3.68 11.37
C ARG A 114 13.31 4.68 10.25
N THR A 115 14.24 5.60 10.49
CA THR A 115 14.67 6.55 9.46
C THR A 115 15.65 5.88 8.51
N ALA A 116 15.38 5.97 7.23
CA ALA A 116 16.25 5.42 6.19
C ALA A 116 17.43 6.35 5.92
N ILE A 117 18.62 5.76 5.80
CA ILE A 117 19.85 6.43 5.36
C ILE A 117 19.95 6.24 3.86
N PHE A 118 20.18 7.34 3.13
CA PHE A 118 20.25 7.34 1.68
C PHE A 118 21.66 7.64 1.20
N ASP A 119 22.05 7.04 0.08
CA ASP A 119 23.23 7.43 -0.68
C ASP A 119 22.97 8.70 -1.53
N GLU A 120 23.99 9.09 -2.32
CA GLU A 120 23.92 10.26 -3.21
C GLU A 120 22.88 10.06 -4.34
N GLU A 121 22.60 8.82 -4.71
CA GLU A 121 21.63 8.45 -5.74
C GLU A 121 20.19 8.33 -5.19
N GLY A 122 20.01 8.43 -3.86
CA GLY A 122 18.71 8.34 -3.17
C GLY A 122 18.26 6.91 -2.91
N ALA A 123 19.15 5.92 -3.05
CA ALA A 123 18.87 4.55 -2.65
C ALA A 123 19.05 4.38 -1.14
N VAL A 124 18.25 3.49 -0.53
CA VAL A 124 18.35 3.18 0.90
C VAL A 124 19.56 2.28 1.14
N VAL A 125 20.56 2.77 1.86
CA VAL A 125 21.79 2.04 2.22
C VAL A 125 21.80 1.53 3.65
N GLY A 126 20.88 1.98 4.48
CA GLY A 126 20.77 1.57 5.89
C GLY A 126 19.61 2.25 6.60
N TYR A 127 19.55 2.05 7.89
CA TYR A 127 18.57 2.68 8.77
C TYR A 127 19.27 3.17 10.04
N GLU A 128 18.80 4.28 10.58
CA GLU A 128 19.22 4.77 11.89
C GLU A 128 18.76 3.80 13.00
N ASP A 129 19.51 3.79 14.12
CA ASP A 129 19.17 2.94 15.27
C ASP A 129 18.00 3.51 16.09
N GLU A 130 17.77 4.81 15.99
CA GLU A 130 16.67 5.50 16.66
C GLU A 130 15.33 5.12 16.05
N LEU A 131 14.35 4.87 16.94
CA LEU A 131 12.99 4.50 16.57
C LEU A 131 12.04 5.68 16.78
N ASP A 132 11.25 5.98 15.78
CA ASP A 132 10.20 6.99 15.85
C ASP A 132 8.87 6.30 16.19
N HIS A 133 8.30 6.60 17.35
CA HIS A 133 6.99 6.13 17.76
C HIS A 133 5.92 7.13 17.35
N VAL A 134 5.05 6.71 16.42
CA VAL A 134 3.95 7.55 15.92
C VAL A 134 2.66 7.18 16.63
N SER A 135 2.02 8.16 17.23
CA SER A 135 0.70 7.96 17.85
C SER A 135 -0.40 8.23 16.83
N CYS A 136 -1.26 7.23 16.60
CA CYS A 136 -2.42 7.35 15.72
C CYS A 136 -3.53 6.37 16.11
N ASP A 137 -4.75 6.67 15.69
CA ASP A 137 -5.93 5.83 15.99
C ASP A 137 -6.01 4.63 15.04
N THR A 138 -5.56 4.83 13.80
CA THR A 138 -5.70 3.85 12.72
C THR A 138 -4.44 3.77 11.88
N VAL A 139 -4.04 2.55 11.53
CA VAL A 139 -2.93 2.28 10.61
C VAL A 139 -3.49 1.61 9.36
N VAL A 140 -3.16 2.13 8.18
CA VAL A 140 -3.54 1.49 6.91
C VAL A 140 -2.29 1.11 6.12
N ILE A 141 -2.11 -0.19 5.93
CA ILE A 141 -0.97 -0.73 5.17
C ILE A 141 -1.32 -0.71 3.67
N ALA A 142 -0.73 0.24 2.96
CA ALA A 142 -0.87 0.45 1.52
C ALA A 142 0.43 0.12 0.75
N ALA A 143 1.22 -0.81 1.27
CA ALA A 143 2.42 -1.31 0.60
C ALA A 143 2.05 -2.08 -0.67
N SER A 144 3.01 -2.23 -1.59
CA SER A 144 2.80 -2.80 -2.93
C SER A 144 1.92 -4.04 -2.94
N GLN A 145 1.06 -4.13 -3.95
CA GLN A 145 0.18 -5.26 -4.18
C GLN A 145 0.99 -6.52 -4.53
N GLN A 146 0.54 -7.67 -4.05
CA GLN A 146 1.10 -8.96 -4.44
C GLN A 146 0.14 -9.66 -5.41
N ALA A 147 0.65 -10.11 -6.54
CA ALA A 147 -0.11 -10.95 -7.45
C ALA A 147 -0.55 -12.22 -6.72
N LYS A 148 -1.81 -12.62 -6.85
CA LYS A 148 -2.31 -13.89 -6.28
C LYS A 148 -1.98 -15.02 -7.25
N ASP A 149 -0.93 -15.75 -6.98
CA ASP A 149 -0.39 -16.83 -7.85
C ASP A 149 -1.31 -18.04 -8.03
N LYS A 150 -2.41 -18.11 -7.28
CA LYS A 150 -3.31 -19.28 -7.26
C LYS A 150 -3.84 -19.67 -8.65
N LEU A 151 -4.03 -18.70 -9.55
CA LEU A 151 -4.50 -18.97 -10.91
C LEU A 151 -3.41 -19.59 -11.78
N VAL A 152 -2.18 -19.12 -11.61
CA VAL A 152 -1.00 -19.64 -12.33
C VAL A 152 -0.67 -21.05 -11.86
N LEU A 153 -0.73 -21.30 -10.55
CA LEU A 153 -0.46 -22.60 -9.94
C LEU A 153 -1.50 -23.68 -10.27
N THR A 154 -2.71 -23.27 -10.71
CA THR A 154 -3.81 -24.20 -11.02
C THR A 154 -4.11 -24.33 -12.51
N THR A 155 -3.36 -23.66 -13.37
CA THR A 155 -3.61 -23.63 -14.82
C THR A 155 -2.28 -23.81 -15.59
N ASP A 156 -2.07 -24.99 -16.10
CA ASP A 156 -0.82 -25.39 -16.81
C ASP A 156 -0.46 -24.53 -18.05
N ALA A 157 -1.39 -23.70 -18.52
CA ALA A 157 -1.21 -22.83 -19.70
C ALA A 157 -0.81 -21.39 -19.37
N LEU A 158 -0.70 -21.04 -18.09
CA LEU A 158 -0.36 -19.68 -17.66
C LEU A 158 1.03 -19.66 -17.04
N VAL A 159 1.89 -18.79 -17.56
CA VAL A 159 3.23 -18.54 -17.02
C VAL A 159 3.25 -17.13 -16.45
N ALA A 160 3.74 -17.00 -15.23
CA ALA A 160 3.98 -15.70 -14.61
C ALA A 160 5.48 -15.44 -14.55
N ASN A 161 5.86 -14.17 -14.67
CA ASN A 161 7.23 -13.72 -14.44
C ASN A 161 7.55 -13.68 -12.93
N ASP A 162 8.81 -13.38 -12.60
CA ASP A 162 9.30 -13.29 -11.22
C ASP A 162 8.54 -12.26 -10.34
N ARG A 163 7.77 -11.37 -10.95
CA ARG A 163 6.89 -10.41 -10.27
C ARG A 163 5.46 -10.91 -10.09
N GLY A 164 5.16 -12.15 -10.50
CA GLY A 164 3.81 -12.74 -10.44
C GLY A 164 2.84 -12.18 -11.49
N LEU A 165 3.33 -11.51 -12.53
CA LEU A 165 2.52 -11.01 -13.63
C LEU A 165 2.48 -12.06 -14.77
N LEU A 166 1.29 -12.25 -15.35
CA LEU A 166 1.14 -13.16 -16.50
C LEU A 166 1.95 -12.67 -17.70
N GLU A 167 2.77 -13.54 -18.27
CA GLU A 167 3.43 -13.26 -19.53
C GLU A 167 2.41 -13.38 -20.66
N GLY A 168 2.18 -12.28 -21.37
CA GLY A 168 1.30 -12.23 -22.52
C GLY A 168 1.91 -12.99 -23.70
N GLY A 169 1.57 -14.26 -23.84
CA GLY A 169 1.82 -15.02 -25.07
C GLY A 169 0.83 -14.58 -26.14
N ALA A 170 1.28 -13.77 -27.11
CA ALA A 170 0.56 -13.63 -28.36
C ALA A 170 0.57 -14.99 -29.08
N ARG A 171 -0.53 -15.74 -28.99
CA ARG A 171 -0.77 -16.81 -29.97
C ARG A 171 -1.25 -16.16 -31.25
N THR A 172 -0.34 -15.97 -32.18
CA THR A 172 -0.69 -15.93 -33.60
C THR A 172 -1.05 -17.34 -34.02
N ALA A 173 -2.31 -17.54 -34.34
CA ALA A 173 -2.76 -18.68 -35.12
C ALA A 173 -2.62 -18.36 -36.61
#